data_f127f6cc2da8563ec676e1aac61db28b
#
_entry.id   f127f6cc2da8563ec676e1aac61db28b
#
_cell.length_a   1.000
_cell.length_b   1.000
_cell.length_c   1.000
_cell.angle_alpha   90.00
_cell.angle_beta   90.00
_cell.angle_gamma   90.00
#
_symmetry.space_group_name_H-M   'P 1'
#
loop_
_entity.id
_entity.type
_entity.pdbx_description
1 polymer ?
#
loop_
_entity_poly.entity_id
_entity_poly.type
_entity_poly.pdbx_seq_one_letter_code
_entity_poly.pdbx_strand_id
1 'polypeptide(L)'
;MTDIEISRNSNKLNIVDVAKKINLSEDDLVLYGKYKAKISSEISEPKGKLILVTAISPTPLGEGKTTVSVGLGDALNGLGKKVLISLREPSMGPVFGMKGGATGGGYSQVVPMEDINLHFTGDFHAITSANNLICAAIDNHIYFGNDLKIKDVYFKRCLDVNDRALRSVDLGTRNDSFSISSASEIMALFCLADSLDDLRKRLGNIVVGVNEDNEFIYVRDLNIVGSLVALLKDAFLPNLVQTLENTPAIIHGGPFANIAHGCSSLYATKLALGLADYVVTEAGFGADLGAEKFLNIKCRYGNLKPEAVVLVATIKALKYHGGVPKDLIFEKNDEALIKGFENLDKHYDNLKKFGVNVVVCLNKFGTDTEEDIELLRKHCEEKGYLFSVSTAYVDGGKGAYDLANTIIDLPKADFKCLYELDSSLVDKINTVCKEIYGAKKVNISDEALKKIEVFNENGMGKLPICVAKTQYSFSDDKSLVGVPKDFDVTVRDINIYNGAGFVTVLLGDIMTMPGLSRKPNCELIDVIDGEIVNLS
;
A
#
# COMPACT_ATOMS: atom_id res chain seq x y z
N MET A 1 -27.82 -7.95 2.26
CA MET A 1 -27.43 -6.55 2.00
C MET A 1 -26.05 -6.55 1.36
N THR A 2 -25.85 -5.75 0.34
CA THR A 2 -24.54 -5.49 -0.27
C THR A 2 -23.71 -4.57 0.62
N ASP A 3 -22.40 -4.50 0.40
CA ASP A 3 -21.50 -3.65 1.20
C ASP A 3 -21.91 -2.17 1.18
N ILE A 4 -22.35 -1.66 0.03
CA ILE A 4 -22.86 -0.28 -0.09
C ILE A 4 -24.17 -0.06 0.67
N GLU A 5 -25.09 -1.02 0.68
CA GLU A 5 -26.33 -0.94 1.45
C GLU A 5 -26.04 -0.93 2.96
N ILE A 6 -25.09 -1.76 3.43
CA ILE A 6 -24.65 -1.77 4.82
C ILE A 6 -24.06 -0.39 5.19
N SER A 7 -23.20 0.15 4.35
CA SER A 7 -22.60 1.48 4.55
C SER A 7 -23.63 2.60 4.64
N ARG A 8 -24.63 2.60 3.76
CA ARG A 8 -25.71 3.60 3.76
C ARG A 8 -26.57 3.55 4.99
N ASN A 9 -26.96 2.36 5.40
CA ASN A 9 -27.84 2.13 6.55
C ASN A 9 -27.13 2.30 7.90
N SER A 10 -25.83 2.58 7.91
CA SER A 10 -25.06 2.76 9.13
C SER A 10 -25.40 4.06 9.87
N ASN A 11 -25.34 4.00 11.19
CA ASN A 11 -25.52 5.19 12.04
C ASN A 11 -24.19 5.97 12.15
N LYS A 12 -23.96 6.88 11.20
CA LYS A 12 -22.77 7.72 11.15
C LYS A 12 -22.88 8.89 12.14
N LEU A 13 -21.88 9.04 13.02
CA LEU A 13 -21.72 10.22 13.86
C LEU A 13 -21.29 11.44 13.02
N ASN A 14 -21.55 12.65 13.54
CA ASN A 14 -20.92 13.83 12.99
C ASN A 14 -19.39 13.72 13.14
N ILE A 15 -18.63 14.14 12.15
CA ILE A 15 -17.17 13.99 12.14
C ILE A 15 -16.48 14.71 13.30
N VAL A 16 -17.06 15.81 13.79
CA VAL A 16 -16.58 16.51 14.99
C VAL A 16 -16.70 15.63 16.23
N ASP A 17 -17.76 14.81 16.35
CA ASP A 17 -17.92 13.90 17.47
C ASP A 17 -16.97 12.68 17.36
N VAL A 18 -16.64 12.26 16.16
CA VAL A 18 -15.59 11.26 15.92
C VAL A 18 -14.23 11.81 16.34
N ALA A 19 -13.92 13.05 15.99
CA ALA A 19 -12.66 13.72 16.35
C ALA A 19 -12.47 13.83 17.87
N LYS A 20 -13.53 14.11 18.62
CA LYS A 20 -13.48 14.14 20.11
C LYS A 20 -13.01 12.83 20.73
N LYS A 21 -13.27 11.67 20.10
CA LYS A 21 -12.78 10.36 20.59
C LYS A 21 -11.26 10.23 20.60
N ILE A 22 -10.59 11.06 19.79
CA ILE A 22 -9.13 11.14 19.69
C ILE A 22 -8.57 12.46 20.23
N ASN A 23 -9.37 13.18 21.04
CA ASN A 23 -9.03 14.44 21.69
C ASN A 23 -8.75 15.61 20.71
N LEU A 24 -9.35 15.59 19.53
CA LEU A 24 -9.37 16.73 18.62
C LEU A 24 -10.66 17.53 18.79
N SER A 25 -10.55 18.85 18.64
CA SER A 25 -11.65 19.81 18.59
C SER A 25 -12.05 20.13 17.14
N GLU A 26 -13.10 20.90 16.95
CA GLU A 26 -13.50 21.40 15.61
C GLU A 26 -12.43 22.31 15.00
N ASP A 27 -11.69 23.07 15.82
CA ASP A 27 -10.61 23.95 15.38
C ASP A 27 -9.41 23.19 14.79
N ASP A 28 -9.27 21.90 15.10
CA ASP A 28 -8.26 21.00 14.53
C ASP A 28 -8.68 20.40 13.18
N LEU A 29 -9.85 20.79 12.64
CA LEU A 29 -10.45 20.17 11.47
C LEU A 29 -10.74 21.18 10.36
N VAL A 30 -10.54 20.72 9.12
CA VAL A 30 -11.12 21.34 7.93
C VAL A 30 -12.27 20.45 7.46
N LEU A 31 -13.52 20.91 7.65
CA LEU A 31 -14.71 20.10 7.39
C LEU A 31 -14.98 19.92 5.88
N TYR A 32 -15.22 18.68 5.48
CA TYR A 32 -15.68 18.32 4.15
C TYR A 32 -17.09 17.69 4.23
N GLY A 33 -18.04 18.48 4.67
CA GLY A 33 -19.41 18.03 4.96
C GLY A 33 -19.54 17.42 6.37
N LYS A 34 -20.54 16.56 6.56
CA LYS A 34 -20.96 16.10 7.88
C LYS A 34 -20.11 14.91 8.41
N TYR A 35 -19.56 14.09 7.52
CA TYR A 35 -19.01 12.77 7.86
C TYR A 35 -17.54 12.58 7.52
N LYS A 36 -16.88 13.63 7.01
CA LYS A 36 -15.45 13.62 6.69
C LYS A 36 -14.83 14.98 6.95
N ALA A 37 -13.55 15.01 7.32
CA ALA A 37 -12.78 16.23 7.53
C ALA A 37 -11.31 15.95 7.27
N LYS A 38 -10.52 16.99 7.04
CA LYS A 38 -9.06 16.91 7.13
C LYS A 38 -8.61 17.30 8.51
N ILE A 39 -7.56 16.66 9.02
CA ILE A 39 -6.95 16.99 10.30
C ILE A 39 -5.84 18.01 10.06
N SER A 40 -5.95 19.19 10.68
CA SER A 40 -4.98 20.28 10.54
C SER A 40 -4.09 20.47 11.77
N SER A 41 -4.28 19.66 12.82
CA SER A 41 -3.45 19.71 14.02
C SER A 41 -2.03 19.22 13.76
N GLU A 42 -1.08 19.75 14.54
CA GLU A 42 0.32 19.31 14.47
C GLU A 42 0.51 17.90 15.02
N ILE A 43 1.55 17.21 14.52
CA ILE A 43 1.93 15.88 15.02
C ILE A 43 2.52 16.03 16.41
N SER A 44 1.86 15.40 17.41
CA SER A 44 2.44 15.20 18.73
C SER A 44 3.42 14.02 18.70
N GLU A 45 4.24 13.89 19.75
CA GLU A 45 5.19 12.77 19.87
C GLU A 45 4.50 11.41 19.70
N PRO A 46 4.92 10.56 18.76
CA PRO A 46 4.35 9.24 18.54
C PRO A 46 4.58 8.33 19.75
N LYS A 47 3.49 7.93 20.43
CA LYS A 47 3.52 7.07 21.64
C LYS A 47 2.73 5.78 21.48
N GLY A 48 1.83 5.74 20.50
CA GLY A 48 0.96 4.60 20.26
C GLY A 48 1.71 3.37 19.75
N LYS A 49 1.12 2.20 19.94
CA LYS A 49 1.60 0.92 19.41
C LYS A 49 1.16 0.78 17.95
N LEU A 50 2.11 0.55 17.05
CA LEU A 50 1.85 0.36 15.63
C LEU A 50 1.64 -1.11 15.31
N ILE A 51 0.48 -1.44 14.75
CA ILE A 51 0.09 -2.78 14.32
C ILE A 51 -0.02 -2.78 12.79
N LEU A 52 0.75 -3.63 12.13
CA LEU A 52 0.68 -3.82 10.68
C LEU A 52 -0.20 -5.03 10.35
N VAL A 53 -1.17 -4.87 9.47
CA VAL A 53 -1.93 -5.98 8.86
C VAL A 53 -1.40 -6.25 7.45
N THR A 54 -0.99 -7.47 7.21
CA THR A 54 -0.52 -7.96 5.92
C THR A 54 -1.14 -9.32 5.62
N ALA A 55 -0.74 -10.00 4.55
CA ALA A 55 -1.28 -11.31 4.23
C ALA A 55 -0.19 -12.24 3.67
N ILE A 56 -0.51 -13.53 3.58
CA ILE A 56 0.21 -14.49 2.73
C ILE A 56 0.10 -14.09 1.26
N SER A 57 0.76 -14.81 0.36
CA SER A 57 0.63 -14.56 -1.08
C SER A 57 -0.85 -14.50 -1.49
N PRO A 58 -1.32 -13.43 -2.17
CA PRO A 58 -2.74 -13.26 -2.46
C PRO A 58 -3.21 -14.18 -3.59
N THR A 59 -4.53 -14.42 -3.61
CA THR A 59 -5.24 -14.92 -4.77
C THR A 59 -5.80 -13.77 -5.61
N PRO A 60 -6.25 -14.01 -6.84
CA PRO A 60 -6.98 -13.00 -7.62
C PRO A 60 -8.28 -12.50 -6.97
N LEU A 61 -8.80 -13.20 -5.95
CA LEU A 61 -10.04 -12.86 -5.24
C LEU A 61 -9.82 -11.94 -4.02
N GLY A 62 -8.55 -11.70 -3.64
CA GLY A 62 -8.20 -10.94 -2.45
C GLY A 62 -8.36 -11.71 -1.14
N GLU A 63 -7.71 -11.23 -0.07
CA GLU A 63 -7.62 -11.93 1.23
C GLU A 63 -8.33 -11.19 2.37
N GLY A 64 -8.95 -10.03 2.08
CA GLY A 64 -9.73 -9.27 3.07
C GLY A 64 -8.89 -8.57 4.15
N LYS A 65 -7.67 -8.14 3.84
CA LYS A 65 -6.80 -7.39 4.78
C LYS A 65 -7.51 -6.18 5.39
N THR A 66 -8.17 -5.37 4.57
CA THR A 66 -8.85 -4.16 5.04
C THR A 66 -10.00 -4.51 5.99
N THR A 67 -10.77 -5.56 5.71
CA THR A 67 -11.81 -6.07 6.61
C THR A 67 -11.24 -6.48 7.96
N VAL A 68 -10.10 -7.21 7.96
CA VAL A 68 -9.41 -7.59 9.21
C VAL A 68 -8.84 -6.36 9.91
N SER A 69 -8.30 -5.37 9.19
CA SER A 69 -7.76 -4.14 9.77
C SER A 69 -8.84 -3.31 10.46
N VAL A 70 -9.99 -3.15 9.80
CA VAL A 70 -11.14 -2.42 10.35
C VAL A 70 -11.72 -3.19 11.53
N GLY A 71 -11.98 -4.50 11.38
CA GLY A 71 -12.50 -5.34 12.46
C GLY A 71 -11.60 -5.36 13.69
N LEU A 72 -10.27 -5.43 13.52
CA LEU A 72 -9.32 -5.32 14.63
C LEU A 72 -9.38 -3.94 15.29
N GLY A 73 -9.47 -2.86 14.52
CA GLY A 73 -9.63 -1.52 15.06
C GLY A 73 -10.91 -1.37 15.88
N ASP A 74 -12.04 -1.86 15.35
CA ASP A 74 -13.33 -1.86 16.04
C ASP A 74 -13.30 -2.74 17.29
N ALA A 75 -12.63 -3.91 17.23
CA ALA A 75 -12.44 -4.79 18.39
C ALA A 75 -11.63 -4.13 19.51
N LEU A 76 -10.50 -3.52 19.19
CA LEU A 76 -9.68 -2.79 20.16
C LEU A 76 -10.46 -1.63 20.79
N ASN A 77 -11.22 -0.88 19.99
CA ASN A 77 -12.10 0.19 20.47
C ASN A 77 -13.20 -0.36 21.38
N GLY A 78 -13.85 -1.47 21.00
CA GLY A 78 -14.86 -2.17 21.80
C GLY A 78 -14.32 -2.70 23.14
N LEU A 79 -13.02 -3.00 23.21
CA LEU A 79 -12.29 -3.36 24.44
C LEU A 79 -11.81 -2.13 25.23
N GLY A 80 -12.26 -0.93 24.89
CA GLY A 80 -11.97 0.32 25.61
C GLY A 80 -10.58 0.90 25.34
N LYS A 81 -9.90 0.47 24.25
CA LYS A 81 -8.63 1.07 23.86
C LYS A 81 -8.88 2.31 22.97
N LYS A 82 -8.01 3.29 23.08
CA LYS A 82 -8.00 4.45 22.18
C LYS A 82 -7.29 4.06 20.88
N VAL A 83 -8.03 3.98 19.80
CA VAL A 83 -7.57 3.41 18.52
C VAL A 83 -7.75 4.39 17.37
N LEU A 84 -6.80 4.38 16.45
CA LEU A 84 -6.92 4.95 15.11
C LEU A 84 -6.55 3.91 14.05
N ILE A 85 -7.37 3.82 13.01
CA ILE A 85 -7.08 2.98 11.84
C ILE A 85 -6.48 3.90 10.77
N SER A 86 -5.34 3.53 10.17
CA SER A 86 -4.66 4.33 9.14
C SER A 86 -4.58 3.54 7.83
N LEU A 87 -5.40 3.92 6.84
CA LEU A 87 -5.58 3.22 5.58
C LEU A 87 -5.13 4.07 4.38
N ARG A 88 -5.00 3.39 3.23
CA ARG A 88 -4.78 4.06 1.95
C ARG A 88 -6.09 4.57 1.37
N GLU A 89 -6.00 5.67 0.64
CA GLU A 89 -7.05 6.13 -0.27
C GLU A 89 -7.08 5.22 -1.51
N PRO A 90 -8.26 4.74 -1.95
CA PRO A 90 -8.36 3.92 -3.16
C PRO A 90 -8.20 4.77 -4.42
N SER A 91 -7.50 4.21 -5.42
CA SER A 91 -7.44 4.75 -6.78
C SER A 91 -8.71 4.39 -7.54
N MET A 92 -9.27 5.32 -8.32
CA MET A 92 -10.46 5.09 -9.14
C MET A 92 -10.23 4.03 -10.24
N GLY A 93 -9.02 3.90 -10.76
CA GLY A 93 -8.71 2.90 -11.77
C GLY A 93 -9.08 1.47 -11.34
N PRO A 94 -8.62 0.96 -10.19
CA PRO A 94 -9.08 -0.30 -9.62
C PRO A 94 -10.58 -0.37 -9.32
N VAL A 95 -11.18 0.71 -8.81
CA VAL A 95 -12.62 0.76 -8.47
C VAL A 95 -13.49 0.54 -9.71
N PHE A 96 -13.20 1.26 -10.80
CA PHE A 96 -13.90 1.10 -12.07
C PHE A 96 -13.38 -0.06 -12.93
N GLY A 97 -12.27 -0.70 -12.52
CA GLY A 97 -11.66 -1.86 -13.18
C GLY A 97 -12.24 -3.20 -12.75
N MET A 98 -11.51 -3.97 -11.96
CA MET A 98 -11.89 -5.33 -11.50
C MET A 98 -11.83 -5.51 -9.99
N LYS A 99 -11.15 -4.62 -9.28
CA LYS A 99 -11.06 -4.65 -7.82
C LYS A 99 -12.07 -3.68 -7.26
N GLY A 100 -12.73 -4.06 -6.18
CA GLY A 100 -13.51 -3.12 -5.40
C GLY A 100 -12.64 -2.04 -4.75
N GLY A 101 -13.26 -1.10 -4.06
CA GLY A 101 -12.60 -0.05 -3.30
C GLY A 101 -11.76 -0.61 -2.13
N ALA A 102 -11.21 0.30 -1.33
CA ALA A 102 -10.37 -0.04 -0.18
C ALA A 102 -11.04 0.31 1.16
N THR A 103 -12.36 0.18 1.24
CA THR A 103 -13.14 0.54 2.45
C THR A 103 -13.39 -0.62 3.42
N GLY A 104 -12.96 -1.84 3.08
CA GLY A 104 -13.33 -3.06 3.80
C GLY A 104 -14.59 -3.70 3.22
N GLY A 105 -15.25 -4.57 3.96
CA GLY A 105 -16.45 -5.25 3.52
C GLY A 105 -17.30 -5.81 4.65
N GLY A 106 -18.55 -6.16 4.36
CA GLY A 106 -19.51 -6.62 5.36
C GLY A 106 -19.72 -5.59 6.46
N TYR A 107 -19.66 -6.04 7.70
CA TYR A 107 -19.81 -5.20 8.88
C TYR A 107 -18.48 -4.57 9.36
N SER A 108 -17.39 -4.72 8.62
CA SER A 108 -16.09 -4.10 8.90
C SER A 108 -15.68 -3.18 7.75
N GLN A 109 -16.26 -1.98 7.72
CA GLN A 109 -16.03 -0.96 6.70
C GLN A 109 -15.73 0.40 7.31
N VAL A 110 -14.96 1.23 6.57
CA VAL A 110 -14.89 2.67 6.78
C VAL A 110 -15.95 3.39 5.95
N VAL A 111 -16.55 4.42 6.51
CA VAL A 111 -17.66 5.16 5.91
C VAL A 111 -17.42 6.67 5.96
N PRO A 112 -17.93 7.42 4.95
CA PRO A 112 -18.84 7.07 3.86
C PRO A 112 -18.12 6.38 2.68
N MET A 113 -18.56 5.16 2.32
CA MET A 113 -17.92 4.31 1.31
C MET A 113 -17.88 4.97 -0.08
N GLU A 114 -18.98 5.57 -0.52
CA GLU A 114 -19.11 6.18 -1.85
C GLU A 114 -18.10 7.33 -2.02
N ASP A 115 -18.03 8.23 -1.03
CA ASP A 115 -17.10 9.36 -1.07
C ASP A 115 -15.66 8.89 -1.13
N ILE A 116 -15.31 7.89 -0.28
CA ILE A 116 -13.95 7.36 -0.18
C ILE A 116 -13.51 6.71 -1.50
N ASN A 117 -14.38 5.94 -2.14
CA ASN A 117 -14.06 5.20 -3.36
C ASN A 117 -14.07 6.06 -4.64
N LEU A 118 -14.57 7.29 -4.61
CA LEU A 118 -14.64 8.18 -5.77
C LEU A 118 -13.68 9.37 -5.62
N HIS A 119 -14.20 10.56 -5.37
CA HIS A 119 -13.37 11.77 -5.33
C HIS A 119 -12.89 12.16 -3.93
N PHE A 120 -13.46 11.59 -2.90
CA PHE A 120 -13.19 11.77 -1.49
C PHE A 120 -13.04 13.25 -1.05
N THR A 121 -11.81 13.76 -0.97
CA THR A 121 -11.49 15.16 -0.68
C THR A 121 -10.62 15.81 -1.75
N GLY A 122 -10.33 15.09 -2.83
CA GLY A 122 -9.59 15.59 -3.99
C GLY A 122 -8.07 15.37 -3.96
N ASP A 123 -7.56 14.55 -3.06
CA ASP A 123 -6.11 14.32 -2.91
C ASP A 123 -5.49 13.70 -4.17
N PHE A 124 -6.15 12.70 -4.77
CA PHE A 124 -5.71 12.11 -6.04
C PHE A 124 -5.71 13.13 -7.19
N HIS A 125 -6.69 14.04 -7.24
CA HIS A 125 -6.71 15.10 -8.22
C HIS A 125 -5.54 16.06 -8.04
N ALA A 126 -5.23 16.46 -6.82
CA ALA A 126 -4.10 17.32 -6.51
C ALA A 126 -2.76 16.68 -6.92
N ILE A 127 -2.57 15.40 -6.61
CA ILE A 127 -1.39 14.60 -6.97
C ILE A 127 -1.26 14.49 -8.49
N THR A 128 -2.34 14.15 -9.19
CA THR A 128 -2.37 14.06 -10.65
C THR A 128 -2.05 15.41 -11.31
N SER A 129 -2.61 16.50 -10.78
CA SER A 129 -2.38 17.85 -11.27
C SER A 129 -0.92 18.28 -11.07
N ALA A 130 -0.35 18.03 -9.89
CA ALA A 130 1.06 18.33 -9.60
C ALA A 130 2.00 17.55 -10.53
N ASN A 131 1.73 16.25 -10.74
CA ASN A 131 2.51 15.41 -11.64
C ASN A 131 2.48 15.95 -13.08
N ASN A 132 1.30 16.27 -13.59
CA ASN A 132 1.15 16.72 -14.97
C ASN A 132 1.65 18.16 -15.19
N LEU A 133 1.67 19.00 -14.12
CA LEU A 133 2.32 20.30 -14.18
C LEU A 133 3.83 20.19 -14.39
N ILE A 134 4.51 19.21 -13.78
CA ILE A 134 5.93 18.92 -14.04
C ILE A 134 6.13 18.59 -15.52
N CYS A 135 5.33 17.69 -16.09
CA CYS A 135 5.44 17.34 -17.50
C CYS A 135 5.20 18.54 -18.43
N ALA A 136 4.19 19.37 -18.11
CA ALA A 136 3.92 20.57 -18.87
C ALA A 136 5.08 21.58 -18.80
N ALA A 137 5.71 21.73 -17.63
CA ALA A 137 6.86 22.61 -17.45
C ALA A 137 8.10 22.11 -18.24
N ILE A 138 8.35 20.80 -18.25
CA ILE A 138 9.42 20.19 -19.07
C ILE A 138 9.19 20.51 -20.55
N ASP A 139 8.00 20.21 -21.07
CA ASP A 139 7.71 20.42 -22.50
C ASP A 139 7.73 21.91 -22.88
N ASN A 140 7.26 22.79 -21.99
CA ASN A 140 7.34 24.23 -22.15
C ASN A 140 8.79 24.74 -22.17
N HIS A 141 9.65 24.22 -21.28
CA HIS A 141 11.07 24.57 -21.25
C HIS A 141 11.78 24.16 -22.56
N ILE A 142 11.51 22.94 -23.05
CA ILE A 142 12.05 22.47 -24.32
C ILE A 142 11.56 23.34 -25.48
N TYR A 143 10.28 23.71 -25.50
CA TYR A 143 9.68 24.52 -26.56
C TYR A 143 10.29 25.93 -26.66
N PHE A 144 10.60 26.57 -25.53
CA PHE A 144 11.10 27.95 -25.48
C PHE A 144 12.64 28.09 -25.45
N GLY A 145 13.37 27.09 -25.90
CA GLY A 145 14.82 27.19 -26.14
C GLY A 145 15.68 26.18 -25.41
N ASN A 146 15.13 25.42 -24.47
CA ASN A 146 15.82 24.31 -23.80
C ASN A 146 17.18 24.68 -23.16
N ASP A 147 17.20 25.76 -22.38
CA ASP A 147 18.43 26.26 -21.74
C ASP A 147 19.10 25.20 -20.83
N LEU A 148 18.33 24.26 -20.25
CA LEU A 148 18.84 23.13 -19.48
C LEU A 148 19.38 21.99 -20.38
N LYS A 149 19.30 22.13 -21.70
CA LYS A 149 19.73 21.13 -22.69
C LYS A 149 19.16 19.73 -22.42
N ILE A 150 17.88 19.64 -22.05
CA ILE A 150 17.18 18.38 -21.80
C ILE A 150 17.25 17.53 -23.06
N LYS A 151 17.86 16.33 -22.95
CA LYS A 151 18.02 15.35 -24.02
C LYS A 151 16.98 14.23 -23.89
N ASP A 152 16.93 13.60 -22.74
CA ASP A 152 16.01 12.50 -22.47
C ASP A 152 15.12 12.83 -21.26
N VAL A 153 13.80 12.62 -21.40
CA VAL A 153 12.79 12.84 -20.37
C VAL A 153 12.39 11.48 -19.80
N TYR A 154 12.55 11.30 -18.49
CA TYR A 154 12.20 10.07 -17.77
C TYR A 154 10.86 10.18 -17.04
N PHE A 155 10.49 11.41 -16.66
CA PHE A 155 9.27 11.67 -15.89
C PHE A 155 8.02 11.56 -16.78
N LYS A 156 7.04 10.80 -16.31
CA LYS A 156 5.83 10.43 -17.07
C LYS A 156 4.61 11.21 -16.60
N ARG A 157 3.66 11.43 -17.49
CA ARG A 157 2.32 11.88 -17.14
C ARG A 157 1.58 10.83 -16.33
N CYS A 158 0.52 11.22 -15.62
CA CYS A 158 -0.33 10.27 -14.94
C CYS A 158 -1.81 10.62 -15.07
N LEU A 159 -2.65 9.58 -14.90
CA LEU A 159 -4.11 9.67 -14.89
C LEU A 159 -4.64 8.57 -13.95
N ASP A 160 -5.66 8.88 -13.14
CA ASP A 160 -6.19 7.89 -12.18
C ASP A 160 -7.33 7.03 -12.79
N VAL A 161 -7.10 6.54 -14.00
CA VAL A 161 -7.99 5.64 -14.74
C VAL A 161 -7.17 4.53 -15.39
N ASN A 162 -7.74 3.34 -15.49
CA ASN A 162 -7.12 2.23 -16.22
C ASN A 162 -7.30 2.43 -17.73
N ASP A 163 -6.24 2.83 -18.43
CA ASP A 163 -6.29 3.05 -19.89
C ASP A 163 -5.03 2.53 -20.59
N ARG A 164 -5.17 1.38 -21.27
CA ARG A 164 -4.04 0.77 -21.97
C ARG A 164 -3.56 1.56 -23.19
N ALA A 165 -4.38 2.44 -23.76
CA ALA A 165 -3.98 3.28 -24.90
C ALA A 165 -2.92 4.31 -24.50
N LEU A 166 -2.89 4.71 -23.23
CA LEU A 166 -1.95 5.68 -22.69
C LEU A 166 -0.55 5.11 -22.38
N ARG A 167 -0.29 3.84 -22.65
CA ARG A 167 1.05 3.23 -22.46
C ARG A 167 2.10 3.75 -23.41
N SER A 168 1.68 4.28 -24.55
CA SER A 168 2.54 4.96 -25.53
C SER A 168 1.71 6.00 -26.25
N VAL A 169 2.13 7.25 -26.20
CA VAL A 169 1.41 8.40 -26.77
C VAL A 169 2.40 9.27 -27.53
N ASP A 170 2.09 9.57 -28.79
CA ASP A 170 2.82 10.57 -29.57
C ASP A 170 2.23 11.95 -29.28
N LEU A 171 3.04 12.84 -28.68
CA LEU A 171 2.66 14.23 -28.39
C LEU A 171 2.98 15.17 -29.56
N GLY A 172 3.53 14.66 -30.68
CA GLY A 172 3.98 15.46 -31.81
C GLY A 172 5.37 16.10 -31.59
N THR A 173 5.75 16.39 -30.35
CA THR A 173 7.08 16.90 -29.98
C THR A 173 8.01 15.81 -29.46
N ARG A 174 7.47 14.82 -28.80
CA ARG A 174 8.16 13.63 -28.29
C ARG A 174 7.15 12.50 -28.04
N ASN A 175 7.66 11.29 -27.94
CA ASN A 175 6.88 10.16 -27.39
C ASN A 175 6.83 10.26 -25.86
N ASP A 176 5.68 9.95 -25.28
CA ASP A 176 5.45 9.90 -23.85
C ASP A 176 4.67 8.63 -23.46
N SER A 177 4.52 8.40 -22.19
CA SER A 177 3.65 7.37 -21.63
C SER A 177 3.02 7.86 -20.34
N PHE A 178 1.88 7.28 -19.97
CA PHE A 178 1.23 7.60 -18.71
C PHE A 178 1.42 6.46 -17.72
N SER A 179 1.49 6.82 -16.44
CA SER A 179 1.27 5.89 -15.33
C SER A 179 -0.09 6.18 -14.68
N ILE A 180 -0.63 5.20 -13.97
CA ILE A 180 -1.76 5.49 -13.06
C ILE A 180 -1.25 6.34 -11.90
N SER A 181 -2.06 7.26 -11.38
CA SER A 181 -1.64 8.22 -10.33
C SER A 181 -1.04 7.54 -9.10
N SER A 182 -1.57 6.37 -8.71
CA SER A 182 -1.03 5.54 -7.62
C SER A 182 0.39 4.97 -7.87
N ALA A 183 0.85 4.94 -9.11
CA ALA A 183 2.19 4.49 -9.49
C ALA A 183 3.16 5.67 -9.78
N SER A 184 2.71 6.91 -9.64
CA SER A 184 3.54 8.09 -9.85
C SER A 184 4.55 8.29 -8.71
N GLU A 185 5.69 8.92 -9.04
CA GLU A 185 6.66 9.31 -8.01
C GLU A 185 6.09 10.36 -7.05
N ILE A 186 5.19 11.25 -7.53
CA ILE A 186 4.49 12.21 -6.67
C ILE A 186 3.71 11.49 -5.57
N MET A 187 2.94 10.45 -5.90
CA MET A 187 2.22 9.67 -4.90
C MET A 187 3.19 9.01 -3.90
N ALA A 188 4.30 8.46 -4.36
CA ALA A 188 5.27 7.80 -3.49
C ALA A 188 5.95 8.77 -2.52
N LEU A 189 6.46 9.90 -3.02
CA LEU A 189 7.12 10.91 -2.19
C LEU A 189 6.15 11.60 -1.22
N PHE A 190 4.93 11.88 -1.66
CA PHE A 190 3.86 12.44 -0.84
C PHE A 190 3.56 11.54 0.37
N CYS A 191 3.54 10.22 0.17
CA CYS A 191 3.32 9.26 1.24
C CYS A 191 4.54 9.01 2.13
N LEU A 192 5.75 9.45 1.75
CA LEU A 192 6.97 9.34 2.56
C LEU A 192 7.40 10.67 3.19
N ALA A 193 6.82 11.78 2.77
CA ALA A 193 7.06 13.08 3.40
C ALA A 193 6.49 13.12 4.82
N ASP A 194 7.21 13.74 5.75
CA ASP A 194 6.80 13.88 7.15
C ASP A 194 6.42 15.31 7.54
N SER A 195 6.58 16.26 6.62
CA SER A 195 6.23 17.67 6.77
C SER A 195 6.07 18.34 5.40
N LEU A 196 5.48 19.52 5.35
CA LEU A 196 5.43 20.33 4.11
C LEU A 196 6.82 20.76 3.63
N ASP A 197 7.75 20.97 4.53
CA ASP A 197 9.14 21.30 4.19
C ASP A 197 9.88 20.08 3.61
N ASP A 198 9.66 18.89 4.17
CA ASP A 198 10.18 17.64 3.58
C ASP A 198 9.53 17.36 2.23
N LEU A 199 8.21 17.58 2.10
CA LEU A 199 7.51 17.46 0.81
C LEU A 199 8.13 18.39 -0.25
N ARG A 200 8.39 19.66 0.09
CA ARG A 200 9.06 20.64 -0.78
C ARG A 200 10.44 20.15 -1.22
N LYS A 201 11.24 19.66 -0.29
CA LYS A 201 12.58 19.12 -0.56
C LYS A 201 12.52 17.90 -1.49
N ARG A 202 11.61 16.97 -1.22
CA ARG A 202 11.40 15.76 -2.04
C ARG A 202 10.95 16.11 -3.45
N LEU A 203 9.99 17.01 -3.61
CA LEU A 203 9.55 17.50 -4.91
C LEU A 203 10.70 18.10 -5.73
N GLY A 204 11.55 18.92 -5.10
CA GLY A 204 12.72 19.48 -5.75
C GLY A 204 13.76 18.44 -6.20
N ASN A 205 13.82 17.30 -5.54
CA ASN A 205 14.78 16.23 -5.80
C ASN A 205 14.31 15.21 -6.85
N ILE A 206 13.09 15.30 -7.37
CA ILE A 206 12.64 14.43 -8.47
C ILE A 206 13.59 14.60 -9.67
N VAL A 207 14.08 13.50 -10.21
CA VAL A 207 14.82 13.45 -11.46
C VAL A 207 13.83 13.43 -12.62
N VAL A 208 13.86 14.43 -13.49
CA VAL A 208 12.95 14.53 -14.64
C VAL A 208 13.54 13.98 -15.93
N GLY A 209 14.88 13.92 -16.00
CA GLY A 209 15.59 13.45 -17.20
C GLY A 209 17.08 13.72 -17.08
N VAL A 210 17.76 13.73 -18.23
CA VAL A 210 19.19 14.07 -18.37
C VAL A 210 19.41 15.11 -19.45
N ASN A 211 20.49 15.88 -19.32
CA ASN A 211 20.96 16.82 -20.32
C ASN A 211 21.85 16.16 -21.38
N GLU A 212 22.38 16.94 -22.33
CA GLU A 212 23.30 16.49 -23.38
C GLU A 212 24.62 15.88 -22.84
N ASP A 213 25.03 16.29 -21.63
CA ASP A 213 26.22 15.81 -20.94
C ASP A 213 25.92 14.58 -20.05
N ASN A 214 24.69 14.04 -20.12
CA ASN A 214 24.14 12.93 -19.30
C ASN A 214 24.08 13.24 -17.78
N GLU A 215 24.03 14.50 -17.39
CA GLU A 215 23.81 14.93 -16.02
C GLU A 215 22.31 14.96 -15.71
N PHE A 216 21.93 14.58 -14.48
CA PHE A 216 20.54 14.60 -14.04
C PHE A 216 19.98 16.01 -13.96
N ILE A 217 18.76 16.17 -14.49
CA ILE A 217 17.94 17.38 -14.34
C ILE A 217 16.85 17.10 -13.34
N TYR A 218 16.66 18.03 -12.42
CA TYR A 218 15.73 17.91 -11.31
C TYR A 218 14.56 18.90 -11.45
N VAL A 219 13.45 18.61 -10.76
CA VAL A 219 12.29 19.55 -10.71
C VAL A 219 12.69 20.93 -10.18
N ARG A 220 13.65 21.03 -9.26
CA ARG A 220 14.15 22.33 -8.76
C ARG A 220 14.75 23.20 -9.85
N ASP A 221 15.32 22.60 -10.89
CA ASP A 221 15.95 23.33 -12.01
C ASP A 221 14.89 23.98 -12.92
N LEU A 222 13.65 23.50 -12.87
CA LEU A 222 12.49 24.07 -13.59
C LEU A 222 11.85 25.24 -12.83
N ASN A 223 12.26 25.55 -11.60
CA ASN A 223 11.75 26.65 -10.75
C ASN A 223 10.24 26.58 -10.43
N ILE A 224 9.63 25.37 -10.41
CA ILE A 224 8.17 25.18 -10.19
C ILE A 224 7.82 24.58 -8.82
N VAL A 225 8.80 24.27 -7.97
CA VAL A 225 8.58 23.57 -6.68
C VAL A 225 7.53 24.24 -5.82
N GLY A 226 7.54 25.60 -5.79
CA GLY A 226 6.55 26.37 -5.02
C GLY A 226 5.11 26.12 -5.48
N SER A 227 4.88 26.04 -6.80
CA SER A 227 3.57 25.75 -7.38
C SER A 227 3.09 24.34 -7.07
N LEU A 228 4.01 23.35 -7.07
CA LEU A 228 3.69 21.98 -6.70
C LEU A 228 3.27 21.86 -5.24
N VAL A 229 3.99 22.52 -4.32
CA VAL A 229 3.62 22.57 -2.90
C VAL A 229 2.26 23.25 -2.72
N ALA A 230 1.98 24.31 -3.45
CA ALA A 230 0.68 24.99 -3.39
C ALA A 230 -0.47 24.07 -3.81
N LEU A 231 -0.29 23.28 -4.88
CA LEU A 231 -1.28 22.28 -5.33
C LEU A 231 -1.51 21.18 -4.29
N LEU A 232 -0.46 20.75 -3.56
CA LEU A 232 -0.49 19.63 -2.64
C LEU A 232 -0.77 20.00 -1.19
N LYS A 233 -0.77 21.30 -0.85
CA LYS A 233 -0.87 21.79 0.54
C LYS A 233 -2.07 21.22 1.30
N ASP A 234 -3.26 21.32 0.72
CA ASP A 234 -4.49 20.86 1.37
C ASP A 234 -4.62 19.33 1.30
N ALA A 235 -4.17 18.73 0.21
CA ALA A 235 -4.10 17.27 0.08
C ALA A 235 -3.20 16.63 1.14
N PHE A 236 -2.14 17.33 1.59
CA PHE A 236 -1.18 16.81 2.56
C PHE A 236 -1.76 16.65 3.97
N LEU A 237 -2.92 17.25 4.26
CA LEU A 237 -3.66 17.02 5.51
C LEU A 237 -4.41 15.68 5.45
N PRO A 238 -4.24 14.78 6.44
CA PRO A 238 -4.90 13.47 6.43
C PRO A 238 -6.42 13.57 6.59
N ASN A 239 -7.14 12.65 5.96
CA ASN A 239 -8.59 12.61 5.96
C ASN A 239 -9.12 11.79 7.14
N LEU A 240 -9.91 12.39 8.02
CA LEU A 240 -10.61 11.74 9.11
C LEU A 240 -11.98 11.26 8.63
N VAL A 241 -12.27 10.00 8.93
CA VAL A 241 -13.56 9.32 8.73
C VAL A 241 -13.81 8.39 9.93
N GLN A 242 -14.77 7.48 9.82
CA GLN A 242 -15.14 6.52 10.86
C GLN A 242 -15.44 5.15 10.27
N THR A 243 -15.41 4.12 11.12
CA THR A 243 -15.93 2.80 10.78
C THR A 243 -17.45 2.74 10.98
N LEU A 244 -18.07 1.61 10.59
CA LEU A 244 -19.50 1.34 10.90
C LEU A 244 -19.78 1.39 12.41
N GLU A 245 -18.82 1.03 13.25
CA GLU A 245 -18.90 1.08 14.73
C GLU A 245 -18.40 2.41 15.31
N ASN A 246 -18.20 3.41 14.46
CA ASN A 246 -17.75 4.75 14.80
C ASN A 246 -16.34 4.82 15.43
N THR A 247 -15.47 3.86 15.16
CA THR A 247 -14.05 3.97 15.45
C THR A 247 -13.41 5.00 14.51
N PRO A 248 -12.61 5.94 15.01
CA PRO A 248 -11.94 6.90 14.15
C PRO A 248 -10.98 6.22 13.17
N ALA A 249 -10.99 6.65 11.91
CA ALA A 249 -10.09 6.18 10.88
C ALA A 249 -9.52 7.34 10.07
N ILE A 250 -8.25 7.23 9.71
CA ILE A 250 -7.54 8.17 8.84
C ILE A 250 -7.27 7.50 7.50
N ILE A 251 -7.63 8.17 6.41
CA ILE A 251 -7.35 7.71 5.04
C ILE A 251 -6.45 8.74 4.37
N HIS A 252 -5.26 8.34 3.90
CA HIS A 252 -4.33 9.28 3.32
C HIS A 252 -3.31 8.62 2.40
N GLY A 253 -3.25 9.09 1.14
CA GLY A 253 -2.39 8.58 0.09
C GLY A 253 -2.71 7.16 -0.36
N GLY A 254 -2.32 6.81 -1.58
CA GLY A 254 -2.68 5.53 -2.19
C GLY A 254 -1.62 4.94 -3.12
N PRO A 255 -0.34 4.79 -2.68
CA PRO A 255 0.71 4.25 -3.53
C PRO A 255 0.51 2.75 -3.77
N PHE A 256 0.80 2.28 -5.00
CA PHE A 256 0.76 0.86 -5.32
C PHE A 256 1.90 0.10 -4.64
N ALA A 257 1.63 -1.13 -4.18
CA ALA A 257 2.58 -1.96 -3.46
C ALA A 257 3.54 -2.75 -4.35
N ASN A 258 3.33 -2.80 -5.65
CA ASN A 258 4.22 -3.48 -6.60
C ASN A 258 5.32 -2.58 -7.16
N ILE A 259 5.20 -1.25 -7.04
CA ILE A 259 6.17 -0.29 -7.58
C ILE A 259 6.55 0.80 -6.58
N ALA A 260 5.80 0.93 -5.49
CA ALA A 260 6.06 1.84 -4.38
C ALA A 260 5.87 1.10 -3.05
N HIS A 261 5.90 1.81 -1.92
CA HIS A 261 5.84 1.18 -0.60
C HIS A 261 4.45 0.68 -0.17
N GLY A 262 3.38 1.00 -0.92
CA GLY A 262 2.09 0.30 -0.84
C GLY A 262 1.33 0.39 0.48
N CYS A 263 1.47 1.48 1.23
CA CYS A 263 0.78 1.73 2.50
C CYS A 263 0.40 3.20 2.64
N SER A 264 -0.43 3.54 3.63
CA SER A 264 -0.82 4.92 3.93
C SER A 264 0.38 5.83 4.19
N SER A 265 0.20 7.14 4.18
CA SER A 265 1.29 8.09 4.34
C SER A 265 2.01 7.97 5.68
N LEU A 266 3.27 8.34 5.69
CA LEU A 266 4.08 8.45 6.90
C LEU A 266 3.51 9.51 7.84
N TYR A 267 3.11 10.67 7.27
CA TYR A 267 2.52 11.76 8.03
C TYR A 267 1.26 11.32 8.78
N ALA A 268 0.30 10.67 8.10
CA ALA A 268 -0.91 10.14 8.73
C ALA A 268 -0.62 9.10 9.82
N THR A 269 0.37 8.23 9.60
CA THR A 269 0.74 7.21 10.60
C THR A 269 1.39 7.84 11.83
N LYS A 270 2.27 8.82 11.68
CA LYS A 270 2.87 9.55 12.81
C LYS A 270 1.80 10.34 13.58
N LEU A 271 0.90 11.01 12.88
CA LEU A 271 -0.23 11.73 13.49
C LEU A 271 -1.10 10.77 14.31
N ALA A 272 -1.46 9.62 13.74
CA ALA A 272 -2.26 8.61 14.42
C ALA A 272 -1.57 8.09 15.70
N LEU A 273 -0.25 7.83 15.64
CA LEU A 273 0.54 7.38 16.79
C LEU A 273 0.64 8.43 17.91
N GLY A 274 0.52 9.72 17.57
CA GLY A 274 0.42 10.80 18.57
C GLY A 274 -0.96 10.92 19.21
N LEU A 275 -2.01 10.49 18.50
CA LEU A 275 -3.40 10.67 18.91
C LEU A 275 -4.03 9.45 19.60
N ALA A 276 -3.48 8.24 19.41
CA ALA A 276 -4.07 6.99 19.89
C ALA A 276 -3.05 6.06 20.54
N ASP A 277 -3.55 5.15 21.41
CA ASP A 277 -2.72 4.13 22.07
C ASP A 277 -2.37 2.99 21.13
N TYR A 278 -3.26 2.71 20.16
CA TYR A 278 -3.09 1.69 19.13
C TYR A 278 -3.38 2.28 17.76
N VAL A 279 -2.50 2.00 16.81
CA VAL A 279 -2.68 2.36 15.40
C VAL A 279 -2.63 1.10 14.57
N VAL A 280 -3.74 0.79 13.90
CA VAL A 280 -3.85 -0.33 12.97
C VAL A 280 -3.68 0.20 11.55
N THR A 281 -2.72 -0.34 10.81
CA THR A 281 -2.47 0.02 9.41
C THR A 281 -2.27 -1.23 8.57
N GLU A 282 -2.32 -1.09 7.24
CA GLU A 282 -2.15 -2.21 6.33
C GLU A 282 -1.06 -1.97 5.29
N ALA A 283 -0.53 -3.05 4.72
CA ALA A 283 0.33 -3.02 3.54
C ALA A 283 -0.28 -3.84 2.40
N GLY A 284 -0.13 -3.34 1.17
CA GLY A 284 -0.71 -3.97 -0.03
C GLY A 284 -0.07 -5.31 -0.38
N PHE A 285 -0.81 -6.18 -1.05
CA PHE A 285 -0.40 -7.52 -1.49
C PHE A 285 0.03 -8.44 -0.33
N GLY A 286 0.95 -9.37 -0.60
CA GLY A 286 1.53 -10.28 0.40
C GLY A 286 2.64 -9.63 1.22
N ALA A 287 3.02 -10.30 2.30
CA ALA A 287 4.05 -9.81 3.21
C ALA A 287 5.44 -9.71 2.55
N ASP A 288 5.69 -10.49 1.53
CA ASP A 288 6.92 -10.47 0.73
C ASP A 288 7.09 -9.17 -0.09
N LEU A 289 6.00 -8.47 -0.39
CA LEU A 289 6.00 -7.20 -1.11
C LEU A 289 5.62 -6.04 -0.20
N GLY A 290 4.39 -6.01 0.29
CA GLY A 290 3.87 -4.87 1.03
C GLY A 290 4.50 -4.70 2.40
N ALA A 291 4.56 -5.76 3.22
CA ALA A 291 5.17 -5.67 4.54
C ALA A 291 6.69 -5.45 4.45
N GLU A 292 7.38 -6.11 3.51
CA GLU A 292 8.81 -5.87 3.27
C GLU A 292 9.10 -4.38 3.05
N LYS A 293 8.36 -3.72 2.15
CA LYS A 293 8.56 -2.30 1.85
C LYS A 293 8.11 -1.38 2.98
N PHE A 294 7.04 -1.74 3.68
CA PHE A 294 6.61 -1.04 4.88
C PHE A 294 7.74 -1.03 5.93
N LEU A 295 8.35 -2.17 6.18
CA LEU A 295 9.39 -2.36 7.20
C LEU A 295 10.73 -1.74 6.77
N ASN A 296 11.18 -1.98 5.53
CA ASN A 296 12.47 -1.50 5.05
C ASN A 296 12.48 -0.05 4.55
N ILE A 297 11.35 0.49 4.07
CA ILE A 297 11.28 1.84 3.51
C ILE A 297 10.55 2.78 4.47
N LYS A 298 9.25 2.56 4.71
CA LYS A 298 8.43 3.49 5.51
C LYS A 298 8.88 3.55 6.97
N CYS A 299 9.09 2.41 7.62
CA CYS A 299 9.55 2.38 9.01
C CYS A 299 10.93 3.01 9.16
N ARG A 300 11.82 2.81 8.20
CA ARG A 300 13.14 3.42 8.17
C ARG A 300 13.05 4.94 8.11
N TYR A 301 12.32 5.50 7.14
CA TYR A 301 12.17 6.96 7.00
C TYR A 301 11.44 7.59 8.18
N GLY A 302 10.45 6.90 8.71
CA GLY A 302 9.66 7.40 9.83
C GLY A 302 10.25 7.16 11.20
N ASN A 303 11.33 6.39 11.32
CA ASN A 303 11.81 5.82 12.57
C ASN A 303 10.67 5.12 13.34
N LEU A 304 9.79 4.40 12.60
CA LEU A 304 8.67 3.68 13.17
C LEU A 304 9.12 2.29 13.64
N LYS A 305 8.53 1.82 14.74
CA LYS A 305 8.81 0.49 15.33
C LYS A 305 7.50 -0.26 15.51
N PRO A 306 7.11 -1.12 14.55
CA PRO A 306 5.90 -1.93 14.69
C PRO A 306 6.02 -2.89 15.88
N GLU A 307 4.99 -2.93 16.73
CA GLU A 307 4.93 -3.87 17.87
C GLU A 307 4.46 -5.24 17.41
N ALA A 308 3.56 -5.30 16.43
CA ALA A 308 3.02 -6.54 15.91
C ALA A 308 2.71 -6.46 14.41
N VAL A 309 2.75 -7.62 13.78
CA VAL A 309 2.27 -7.87 12.43
C VAL A 309 1.19 -8.95 12.47
N VAL A 310 0.01 -8.63 11.97
CA VAL A 310 -1.07 -9.59 11.73
C VAL A 310 -0.89 -10.16 10.32
N LEU A 311 -0.59 -11.45 10.24
CA LEU A 311 -0.44 -12.18 8.99
C LEU A 311 -1.76 -12.85 8.64
N VAL A 312 -2.53 -12.22 7.76
CA VAL A 312 -3.83 -12.73 7.32
C VAL A 312 -3.64 -13.91 6.37
N ALA A 313 -4.30 -15.00 6.67
CA ALA A 313 -4.44 -16.17 5.82
C ALA A 313 -5.93 -16.43 5.52
N THR A 314 -6.21 -17.10 4.42
CA THR A 314 -7.55 -17.62 4.07
C THR A 314 -7.43 -19.06 3.60
N ILE A 315 -8.42 -19.90 3.90
CA ILE A 315 -8.42 -21.30 3.45
C ILE A 315 -8.29 -21.38 1.93
N LYS A 316 -8.98 -20.52 1.19
CA LYS A 316 -8.89 -20.47 -0.28
C LYS A 316 -7.48 -20.15 -0.78
N ALA A 317 -6.75 -19.22 -0.12
CA ALA A 317 -5.39 -18.87 -0.52
C ALA A 317 -4.42 -20.01 -0.21
N LEU A 318 -4.57 -20.66 0.94
CA LEU A 318 -3.76 -21.83 1.29
C LEU A 318 -3.97 -22.97 0.29
N LYS A 319 -5.22 -23.32 -0.05
CA LYS A 319 -5.53 -24.32 -1.09
C LYS A 319 -4.95 -23.93 -2.46
N TYR A 320 -5.06 -22.67 -2.85
CA TYR A 320 -4.49 -22.15 -4.10
C TYR A 320 -2.96 -22.33 -4.14
N HIS A 321 -2.27 -21.94 -3.09
CA HIS A 321 -0.82 -22.10 -2.96
C HIS A 321 -0.37 -23.53 -2.72
N GLY A 322 -1.29 -24.42 -2.32
CA GLY A 322 -1.11 -25.86 -2.31
C GLY A 322 -1.25 -26.52 -3.68
N GLY A 323 -1.64 -25.75 -4.72
CA GLY A 323 -1.70 -26.19 -6.11
C GLY A 323 -3.11 -26.42 -6.67
N VAL A 324 -4.17 -26.04 -5.95
CA VAL A 324 -5.56 -26.12 -6.45
C VAL A 324 -5.82 -25.00 -7.47
N PRO A 325 -6.37 -25.31 -8.66
CA PRO A 325 -6.81 -24.32 -9.63
C PRO A 325 -7.84 -23.33 -9.03
N LYS A 326 -7.82 -22.07 -9.50
CA LYS A 326 -8.68 -20.99 -8.99
C LYS A 326 -10.16 -21.39 -8.90
N ASP A 327 -10.66 -22.14 -9.87
CA ASP A 327 -12.08 -22.48 -9.96
C ASP A 327 -12.51 -23.58 -8.96
N LEU A 328 -11.55 -24.28 -8.34
CA LEU A 328 -11.77 -25.40 -7.41
C LEU A 328 -11.37 -25.08 -5.96
N ILE A 329 -10.90 -23.89 -5.65
CA ILE A 329 -10.38 -23.53 -4.31
C ILE A 329 -11.42 -23.55 -3.20
N PHE A 330 -12.70 -23.55 -3.54
CA PHE A 330 -13.81 -23.67 -2.57
C PHE A 330 -14.21 -25.13 -2.29
N GLU A 331 -13.67 -26.09 -3.05
CA GLU A 331 -13.92 -27.50 -2.81
C GLU A 331 -13.04 -28.03 -1.67
N LYS A 332 -13.49 -29.11 -1.02
CA LYS A 332 -12.70 -29.77 0.02
C LYS A 332 -11.44 -30.39 -0.58
N ASN A 333 -10.27 -30.02 -0.04
CA ASN A 333 -8.98 -30.56 -0.44
C ASN A 333 -7.96 -30.38 0.68
N ASP A 334 -7.94 -31.34 1.62
CA ASP A 334 -7.10 -31.29 2.81
C ASP A 334 -5.60 -31.40 2.44
N GLU A 335 -5.25 -32.21 1.42
CA GLU A 335 -3.87 -32.38 0.97
C GLU A 335 -3.30 -31.04 0.45
N ALA A 336 -4.05 -30.33 -0.38
CA ALA A 336 -3.63 -29.03 -0.89
C ALA A 336 -3.62 -27.97 0.22
N LEU A 337 -4.56 -28.01 1.17
CA LEU A 337 -4.56 -27.11 2.31
C LEU A 337 -3.28 -27.27 3.14
N ILE A 338 -2.93 -28.52 3.49
CA ILE A 338 -1.71 -28.83 4.26
C ILE A 338 -0.45 -28.42 3.49
N LYS A 339 -0.38 -28.67 2.19
CA LYS A 339 0.73 -28.23 1.35
C LYS A 339 0.83 -26.70 1.29
N GLY A 340 -0.30 -25.99 1.30
CA GLY A 340 -0.36 -24.54 1.32
C GLY A 340 0.19 -23.91 2.59
N PHE A 341 0.30 -24.65 3.70
CA PHE A 341 0.94 -24.17 4.93
C PHE A 341 2.42 -23.78 4.73
N GLU A 342 3.12 -24.38 3.75
CA GLU A 342 4.47 -23.94 3.40
C GLU A 342 4.51 -22.44 3.03
N ASN A 343 3.47 -21.92 2.34
CA ASN A 343 3.40 -20.51 1.98
C ASN A 343 3.19 -19.61 3.22
N LEU A 344 2.34 -20.05 4.15
CA LEU A 344 2.14 -19.38 5.43
C LEU A 344 3.46 -19.33 6.24
N ASP A 345 4.12 -20.49 6.39
CA ASP A 345 5.37 -20.62 7.14
C ASP A 345 6.46 -19.70 6.56
N LYS A 346 6.60 -19.67 5.22
CA LYS A 346 7.58 -18.80 4.56
C LYS A 346 7.32 -17.32 4.84
N HIS A 347 6.07 -16.87 4.80
CA HIS A 347 5.71 -15.49 5.15
C HIS A 347 5.95 -15.19 6.64
N TYR A 348 5.59 -16.13 7.52
CA TYR A 348 5.83 -16.01 8.95
C TYR A 348 7.33 -15.86 9.26
N ASP A 349 8.17 -16.74 8.71
CA ASP A 349 9.62 -16.73 8.89
C ASP A 349 10.24 -15.43 8.32
N ASN A 350 9.75 -14.94 7.18
CA ASN A 350 10.18 -13.68 6.60
C ASN A 350 9.93 -12.50 7.56
N LEU A 351 8.74 -12.44 8.16
CA LEU A 351 8.38 -11.38 9.12
C LEU A 351 9.22 -11.47 10.40
N LYS A 352 9.49 -12.68 10.89
CA LYS A 352 10.34 -12.89 12.08
C LYS A 352 11.77 -12.35 11.91
N LYS A 353 12.30 -12.27 10.68
CA LYS A 353 13.61 -11.67 10.39
C LYS A 353 13.70 -10.19 10.77
N PHE A 354 12.57 -9.49 10.80
CA PHE A 354 12.48 -8.09 11.20
C PHE A 354 12.34 -7.90 12.73
N GLY A 355 12.30 -8.97 13.52
CA GLY A 355 12.19 -8.91 14.99
C GLY A 355 10.82 -8.48 15.51
N VAL A 356 9.78 -8.53 14.68
CA VAL A 356 8.40 -8.20 15.06
C VAL A 356 7.66 -9.40 15.66
N ASN A 357 6.65 -9.12 16.49
CA ASN A 357 5.69 -10.13 16.90
C ASN A 357 4.76 -10.45 15.73
N VAL A 358 4.52 -11.72 15.45
CA VAL A 358 3.65 -12.16 14.35
C VAL A 358 2.47 -12.94 14.91
N VAL A 359 1.25 -12.54 14.54
CA VAL A 359 0.00 -13.25 14.84
C VAL A 359 -0.61 -13.69 13.52
N VAL A 360 -0.81 -14.98 13.35
CA VAL A 360 -1.55 -15.53 12.21
C VAL A 360 -3.04 -15.31 12.43
N CYS A 361 -3.70 -14.67 11.47
CA CYS A 361 -5.13 -14.42 11.52
C CYS A 361 -5.83 -15.11 10.34
N LEU A 362 -6.64 -16.11 10.61
CA LEU A 362 -7.54 -16.66 9.61
C LEU A 362 -8.72 -15.70 9.41
N ASN A 363 -8.81 -15.08 8.23
CA ASN A 363 -10.02 -14.37 7.81
C ASN A 363 -11.03 -15.42 7.30
N LYS A 364 -12.00 -15.80 8.15
CA LYS A 364 -12.97 -16.85 7.90
C LYS A 364 -14.01 -16.40 6.87
N PHE A 365 -14.19 -17.21 5.84
CA PHE A 365 -15.27 -17.08 4.85
C PHE A 365 -16.40 -18.07 5.14
N GLY A 366 -17.60 -17.77 4.66
CA GLY A 366 -18.76 -18.65 4.85
C GLY A 366 -18.64 -20.05 4.20
N THR A 367 -17.67 -20.22 3.31
CA THR A 367 -17.35 -21.50 2.65
C THR A 367 -16.34 -22.35 3.43
N ASP A 368 -15.71 -21.79 4.47
CA ASP A 368 -14.68 -22.48 5.23
C ASP A 368 -15.33 -23.46 6.23
N THR A 369 -14.87 -24.71 6.23
CA THR A 369 -15.36 -25.74 7.17
C THR A 369 -14.61 -25.69 8.50
N GLU A 370 -15.24 -26.16 9.57
CA GLU A 370 -14.56 -26.26 10.88
C GLU A 370 -13.37 -27.22 10.82
N GLU A 371 -13.40 -28.26 9.95
CA GLU A 371 -12.29 -29.17 9.73
C GLU A 371 -11.09 -28.45 9.10
N ASP A 372 -11.31 -27.61 8.07
CA ASP A 372 -10.24 -26.78 7.46
C ASP A 372 -9.60 -25.84 8.50
N ILE A 373 -10.44 -25.22 9.35
CA ILE A 373 -10.00 -24.30 10.40
C ILE A 373 -9.16 -25.04 11.45
N GLU A 374 -9.59 -26.23 11.86
CA GLU A 374 -8.91 -27.02 12.87
C GLU A 374 -7.56 -27.55 12.36
N LEU A 375 -7.46 -27.92 11.07
CA LEU A 375 -6.19 -28.30 10.43
C LEU A 375 -5.19 -27.13 10.52
N LEU A 376 -5.62 -25.91 10.21
CA LEU A 376 -4.75 -24.74 10.29
C LEU A 376 -4.39 -24.40 11.74
N ARG A 377 -5.35 -24.48 12.67
CA ARG A 377 -5.11 -24.26 14.10
C ARG A 377 -4.04 -25.18 14.64
N LYS A 378 -4.19 -26.48 14.39
CA LYS A 378 -3.23 -27.50 14.79
C LYS A 378 -1.83 -27.25 14.23
N HIS A 379 -1.74 -26.88 12.93
CA HIS A 379 -0.47 -26.51 12.33
C HIS A 379 0.20 -25.33 13.06
N CYS A 380 -0.57 -24.27 13.34
CA CYS A 380 -0.06 -23.11 14.08
C CYS A 380 0.39 -23.48 15.50
N GLU A 381 -0.36 -24.32 16.21
CA GLU A 381 0.00 -24.82 17.54
C GLU A 381 1.29 -25.64 17.51
N GLU A 382 1.43 -26.57 16.56
CA GLU A 382 2.64 -27.39 16.37
C GLU A 382 3.88 -26.55 16.08
N LYS A 383 3.70 -25.41 15.38
CA LYS A 383 4.77 -24.45 15.05
C LYS A 383 5.01 -23.41 16.15
N GLY A 384 4.15 -23.35 17.16
CA GLY A 384 4.20 -22.31 18.19
C GLY A 384 3.83 -20.92 17.69
N TYR A 385 3.02 -20.83 16.64
CA TYR A 385 2.50 -19.56 16.12
C TYR A 385 1.30 -19.10 16.95
N LEU A 386 1.24 -17.81 17.26
CA LEU A 386 0.02 -17.19 17.75
C LEU A 386 -1.03 -17.21 16.65
N PHE A 387 -2.22 -17.71 16.95
CA PHE A 387 -3.28 -17.91 15.97
C PHE A 387 -4.62 -17.38 16.49
N SER A 388 -5.35 -16.66 15.63
CA SER A 388 -6.71 -16.19 15.89
C SER A 388 -7.56 -16.33 14.64
N VAL A 389 -8.87 -16.49 14.83
CA VAL A 389 -9.86 -16.50 13.74
C VAL A 389 -10.60 -15.17 13.75
N SER A 390 -10.75 -14.55 12.60
CA SER A 390 -11.55 -13.34 12.41
C SER A 390 -12.81 -13.65 11.62
N THR A 391 -13.97 -13.31 12.19
CA THR A 391 -15.29 -13.31 11.53
C THR A 391 -15.79 -11.88 11.30
N ALA A 392 -14.87 -10.91 11.25
CA ALA A 392 -15.17 -9.48 11.23
C ALA A 392 -16.06 -9.05 10.04
N TYR A 393 -16.03 -9.79 8.92
CA TYR A 393 -16.93 -9.51 7.79
C TYR A 393 -18.41 -9.64 8.19
N VAL A 394 -18.76 -10.63 9.03
CA VAL A 394 -20.13 -10.91 9.46
C VAL A 394 -20.46 -10.24 10.78
N ASP A 395 -19.52 -10.26 11.74
CA ASP A 395 -19.77 -9.91 13.14
C ASP A 395 -19.16 -8.56 13.54
N GLY A 396 -18.58 -7.80 12.59
CA GLY A 396 -17.92 -6.52 12.90
C GLY A 396 -16.77 -6.70 13.89
N GLY A 397 -16.54 -5.71 14.75
CA GLY A 397 -15.49 -5.74 15.76
C GLY A 397 -15.54 -6.94 16.70
N LYS A 398 -16.74 -7.43 17.04
CA LYS A 398 -16.89 -8.62 17.90
C LYS A 398 -16.21 -9.85 17.29
N GLY A 399 -16.24 -9.98 15.96
CA GLY A 399 -15.58 -11.06 15.22
C GLY A 399 -14.05 -11.03 15.27
N ALA A 400 -13.45 -9.98 15.86
CA ALA A 400 -11.99 -9.84 15.98
C ALA A 400 -11.53 -9.67 17.45
N TYR A 401 -12.37 -9.90 18.46
CA TYR A 401 -12.02 -9.73 19.88
C TYR A 401 -10.88 -10.66 20.31
N ASP A 402 -10.85 -11.91 19.84
CA ASP A 402 -9.77 -12.85 20.13
C ASP A 402 -8.43 -12.35 19.60
N LEU A 403 -8.41 -11.86 18.36
CA LEU A 403 -7.23 -11.24 17.75
C LEU A 403 -6.80 -9.98 18.55
N ALA A 404 -7.75 -9.13 18.94
CA ALA A 404 -7.46 -7.92 19.69
C ALA A 404 -6.85 -8.22 21.06
N ASN A 405 -7.39 -9.21 21.80
CA ASN A 405 -6.82 -9.64 23.09
C ASN A 405 -5.41 -10.20 22.91
N THR A 406 -5.18 -11.04 21.89
CA THR A 406 -3.85 -11.54 21.56
C THR A 406 -2.86 -10.39 21.32
N ILE A 407 -3.25 -9.36 20.57
CA ILE A 407 -2.41 -8.17 20.28
C ILE A 407 -2.10 -7.35 21.55
N ILE A 408 -3.09 -7.18 22.45
CA ILE A 408 -2.92 -6.42 23.69
C ILE A 408 -1.85 -7.05 24.59
N ASP A 409 -1.80 -8.37 24.65
CA ASP A 409 -0.93 -9.15 25.53
C ASP A 409 0.49 -9.36 24.98
N LEU A 410 0.78 -8.88 23.76
CA LEU A 410 2.10 -9.06 23.17
C LEU A 410 3.20 -8.28 23.90
N PRO A 411 4.39 -8.89 24.05
CA PRO A 411 5.56 -8.19 24.55
C PRO A 411 6.04 -7.16 23.55
N LYS A 412 6.91 -6.25 24.00
CA LYS A 412 7.56 -5.28 23.10
C LYS A 412 8.40 -5.99 22.05
N ALA A 413 8.27 -5.56 20.80
CA ALA A 413 9.07 -6.07 19.69
C ALA A 413 10.49 -5.47 19.65
N ASP A 414 11.43 -6.23 19.09
CA ASP A 414 12.80 -5.78 18.79
C ASP A 414 12.98 -5.58 17.28
N PHE A 415 12.28 -4.57 16.76
CA PHE A 415 12.23 -4.28 15.32
C PHE A 415 13.58 -3.82 14.76
N LYS A 416 13.97 -4.40 13.62
CA LYS A 416 15.12 -4.01 12.81
C LYS A 416 14.82 -4.10 11.30
N CYS A 417 15.47 -3.26 10.51
CA CYS A 417 15.44 -3.39 9.06
C CYS A 417 16.31 -4.57 8.59
N LEU A 418 16.02 -5.08 7.39
CA LEU A 418 16.67 -6.27 6.86
C LEU A 418 18.12 -6.01 6.38
N TYR A 419 18.43 -4.79 5.97
CA TYR A 419 19.74 -4.38 5.46
C TYR A 419 20.11 -2.96 5.89
N GLU A 420 21.41 -2.65 5.89
CA GLU A 420 21.91 -1.32 6.17
C GLU A 420 22.01 -0.46 4.89
N LEU A 421 21.83 0.85 5.02
CA LEU A 421 21.86 1.77 3.86
C LEU A 421 23.26 1.91 3.26
N ASP A 422 24.31 1.72 4.05
CA ASP A 422 25.70 1.78 3.57
C ASP A 422 26.14 0.54 2.76
N SER A 423 25.33 -0.52 2.73
CA SER A 423 25.53 -1.65 1.82
C SER A 423 25.36 -1.20 0.37
N SER A 424 26.03 -1.86 -0.57
CA SER A 424 25.88 -1.58 -2.00
C SER A 424 24.44 -1.86 -2.47
N LEU A 425 23.99 -1.22 -3.56
CA LEU A 425 22.68 -1.51 -4.16
C LEU A 425 22.56 -3.00 -4.54
N VAL A 426 23.65 -3.59 -5.06
CA VAL A 426 23.71 -5.01 -5.41
C VAL A 426 23.51 -5.90 -4.18
N ASP A 427 24.14 -5.57 -3.03
CA ASP A 427 23.99 -6.33 -1.79
C ASP A 427 22.56 -6.23 -1.25
N LYS A 428 21.95 -5.02 -1.27
CA LYS A 428 20.56 -4.82 -0.88
C LYS A 428 19.61 -5.67 -1.73
N ILE A 429 19.80 -5.68 -3.06
CA ILE A 429 19.03 -6.48 -4.01
C ILE A 429 19.18 -7.98 -3.68
N ASN A 430 20.42 -8.45 -3.52
CA ASN A 430 20.68 -9.84 -3.14
C ASN A 430 20.03 -10.21 -1.80
N THR A 431 20.10 -9.31 -0.81
CA THR A 431 19.50 -9.55 0.51
C THR A 431 17.98 -9.76 0.41
N VAL A 432 17.26 -8.85 -0.25
CA VAL A 432 15.80 -8.99 -0.39
C VAL A 432 15.44 -10.23 -1.21
N CYS A 433 16.09 -10.44 -2.36
CA CYS A 433 15.76 -11.55 -3.25
C CYS A 433 16.06 -12.93 -2.63
N LYS A 434 17.16 -13.05 -1.87
CA LYS A 434 17.53 -14.33 -1.23
C LYS A 434 16.77 -14.55 0.08
N GLU A 435 16.76 -13.55 0.97
CA GLU A 435 16.20 -13.70 2.30
C GLU A 435 14.67 -13.72 2.30
N ILE A 436 14.03 -12.84 1.52
CA ILE A 436 12.56 -12.74 1.50
C ILE A 436 11.97 -13.67 0.44
N TYR A 437 12.48 -13.63 -0.80
CA TYR A 437 11.89 -14.44 -1.87
C TYR A 437 12.41 -15.88 -1.89
N GLY A 438 13.63 -16.11 -1.39
CA GLY A 438 14.24 -17.46 -1.41
C GLY A 438 14.90 -17.80 -2.74
N ALA A 439 15.26 -16.81 -3.56
CA ALA A 439 15.97 -17.01 -4.80
C ALA A 439 17.35 -17.64 -4.58
N LYS A 440 17.71 -18.64 -5.40
CA LYS A 440 19.02 -19.28 -5.38
C LYS A 440 20.10 -18.35 -5.93
N LYS A 441 19.79 -17.66 -7.02
CA LYS A 441 20.68 -16.73 -7.71
C LYS A 441 19.92 -15.48 -8.12
N VAL A 442 20.61 -14.34 -8.08
CA VAL A 442 20.12 -13.05 -8.60
C VAL A 442 20.97 -12.67 -9.79
N ASN A 443 20.37 -12.67 -10.96
CA ASN A 443 21.02 -12.20 -12.18
C ASN A 443 20.68 -10.71 -12.34
N ILE A 444 21.65 -9.90 -12.71
CA ILE A 444 21.43 -8.46 -12.99
C ILE A 444 21.86 -8.20 -14.42
N SER A 445 21.00 -7.59 -15.22
CA SER A 445 21.30 -7.25 -16.62
C SER A 445 22.45 -6.24 -16.69
N ASP A 446 23.19 -6.24 -17.80
CA ASP A 446 24.26 -5.29 -18.05
C ASP A 446 23.75 -3.85 -18.06
N GLU A 447 22.50 -3.64 -18.53
CA GLU A 447 21.86 -2.33 -18.52
C GLU A 447 21.55 -1.86 -17.09
N ALA A 448 21.05 -2.74 -16.24
CA ALA A 448 20.80 -2.42 -14.83
C ALA A 448 22.12 -2.15 -14.08
N LEU A 449 23.19 -2.90 -14.36
CA LEU A 449 24.52 -2.66 -13.77
C LEU A 449 25.05 -1.27 -14.12
N LYS A 450 24.96 -0.86 -15.39
CA LYS A 450 25.37 0.50 -15.84
C LYS A 450 24.58 1.59 -15.10
N LYS A 451 23.26 1.41 -14.92
CA LYS A 451 22.45 2.36 -14.16
C LYS A 451 22.85 2.39 -12.67
N ILE A 452 23.22 1.24 -12.08
CA ILE A 452 23.73 1.19 -10.69
C ILE A 452 25.02 2.03 -10.55
N GLU A 453 25.93 1.95 -11.52
CA GLU A 453 27.16 2.76 -11.53
C GLU A 453 26.80 4.25 -11.55
N VAL A 454 25.93 4.69 -12.48
CA VAL A 454 25.47 6.08 -12.57
C VAL A 454 24.82 6.54 -11.26
N PHE A 455 23.99 5.71 -10.62
CA PHE A 455 23.35 6.06 -9.36
C PHE A 455 24.35 6.19 -8.21
N ASN A 456 25.38 5.33 -8.17
CA ASN A 456 26.45 5.42 -7.17
C ASN A 456 27.29 6.70 -7.34
N GLU A 457 27.65 7.06 -8.57
CA GLU A 457 28.40 8.29 -8.90
C GLU A 457 27.63 9.56 -8.48
N ASN A 458 26.30 9.51 -8.55
CA ASN A 458 25.43 10.62 -8.14
C ASN A 458 24.99 10.55 -6.67
N GLY A 459 25.62 9.72 -5.84
CA GLY A 459 25.37 9.65 -4.40
C GLY A 459 24.08 8.92 -3.99
N MET A 460 23.42 8.23 -4.94
CA MET A 460 22.15 7.53 -4.72
C MET A 460 22.31 6.08 -4.23
N GLY A 461 23.56 5.59 -4.14
CA GLY A 461 23.85 4.22 -3.71
C GLY A 461 23.41 3.87 -2.29
N LYS A 462 23.19 4.88 -1.43
CA LYS A 462 22.71 4.71 -0.05
C LYS A 462 21.17 4.67 0.07
N LEU A 463 20.43 4.84 -1.02
CA LEU A 463 18.98 4.76 -0.98
C LEU A 463 18.50 3.33 -0.70
N PRO A 464 17.37 3.13 0.01
CA PRO A 464 16.74 1.83 0.10
C PRO A 464 16.21 1.39 -1.27
N ILE A 465 15.91 0.10 -1.40
CA ILE A 465 15.38 -0.48 -2.64
C ILE A 465 13.90 -0.83 -2.51
N CYS A 466 13.19 -0.69 -3.61
CA CYS A 466 11.80 -1.08 -3.77
C CYS A 466 11.72 -2.14 -4.88
N VAL A 467 11.68 -3.41 -4.52
CA VAL A 467 11.64 -4.49 -5.51
C VAL A 467 10.24 -4.64 -6.06
N ALA A 468 10.12 -4.59 -7.38
CA ALA A 468 8.88 -4.72 -8.14
C ALA A 468 8.84 -6.06 -8.88
N LYS A 469 7.89 -6.92 -8.52
CA LYS A 469 7.65 -8.24 -9.11
C LYS A 469 6.17 -8.60 -9.11
N THR A 470 5.82 -9.77 -9.64
CA THR A 470 4.46 -10.30 -9.51
C THR A 470 4.08 -10.50 -8.04
N GLN A 471 2.83 -10.20 -7.68
CA GLN A 471 2.29 -10.39 -6.33
C GLN A 471 1.85 -11.83 -6.05
N TYR A 472 1.81 -12.72 -7.04
CA TYR A 472 1.23 -14.06 -6.93
C TYR A 472 2.25 -15.17 -6.64
N SER A 473 3.54 -14.84 -6.60
CA SER A 473 4.63 -15.79 -6.35
C SER A 473 5.76 -15.12 -5.58
N PHE A 474 6.55 -15.88 -4.86
CA PHE A 474 7.85 -15.43 -4.35
C PHE A 474 8.87 -15.18 -5.47
N SER A 475 8.75 -15.89 -6.61
CA SER A 475 9.59 -15.64 -7.78
C SER A 475 9.09 -14.47 -8.63
N ASP A 476 9.79 -14.17 -9.71
CA ASP A 476 9.38 -13.25 -10.78
C ASP A 476 8.44 -13.91 -11.82
N ASP A 477 8.20 -15.22 -11.71
CA ASP A 477 7.23 -15.97 -12.52
C ASP A 477 5.93 -16.22 -11.74
N LYS A 478 4.82 -15.62 -12.21
CA LYS A 478 3.48 -15.77 -11.61
C LYS A 478 2.90 -17.18 -11.66
N SER A 479 3.45 -18.07 -12.49
CA SER A 479 3.00 -19.46 -12.61
C SER A 479 3.53 -20.34 -11.48
N LEU A 480 4.61 -19.93 -10.82
CA LEU A 480 5.23 -20.65 -9.72
C LEU A 480 4.53 -20.31 -8.40
N VAL A 481 3.38 -20.94 -8.16
CA VAL A 481 2.59 -20.75 -6.92
C VAL A 481 3.21 -21.49 -5.72
N GLY A 482 2.75 -21.19 -4.50
CA GLY A 482 3.25 -21.82 -3.28
C GLY A 482 4.59 -21.25 -2.82
N VAL A 483 5.54 -22.12 -2.55
CA VAL A 483 6.94 -21.78 -2.20
C VAL A 483 7.88 -22.42 -3.22
N PRO A 484 8.16 -21.73 -4.32
CA PRO A 484 9.09 -22.24 -5.34
C PRO A 484 10.49 -22.45 -4.72
N LYS A 485 11.17 -23.50 -5.17
CA LYS A 485 12.53 -23.88 -4.72
C LYS A 485 13.48 -23.85 -5.92
N ASP A 486 14.76 -23.62 -5.65
CA ASP A 486 15.85 -23.65 -6.66
C ASP A 486 15.62 -22.74 -7.89
N PHE A 487 14.96 -21.60 -7.70
CA PHE A 487 14.69 -20.64 -8.79
C PHE A 487 15.69 -19.47 -8.76
N ASP A 488 15.94 -18.93 -9.92
CA ASP A 488 16.69 -17.69 -10.10
C ASP A 488 15.71 -16.54 -10.34
N VAL A 489 16.11 -15.31 -9.99
CA VAL A 489 15.41 -14.08 -10.37
C VAL A 489 16.33 -13.21 -11.23
N THR A 490 15.72 -12.42 -12.13
CA THR A 490 16.47 -11.52 -12.99
C THR A 490 16.03 -10.07 -12.80
N VAL A 491 16.97 -9.23 -12.37
CA VAL A 491 16.81 -7.77 -12.41
C VAL A 491 16.94 -7.33 -13.85
N ARG A 492 15.81 -6.96 -14.46
CA ARG A 492 15.74 -6.52 -15.86
C ARG A 492 16.13 -5.06 -16.03
N ASP A 493 15.67 -4.24 -15.08
CA ASP A 493 15.94 -2.81 -15.08
C ASP A 493 15.85 -2.23 -13.67
N ILE A 494 16.39 -1.03 -13.50
CA ILE A 494 16.24 -0.24 -12.26
C ILE A 494 15.89 1.20 -12.61
N ASN A 495 15.08 1.83 -11.76
CA ASN A 495 14.70 3.22 -11.92
C ASN A 495 14.91 3.99 -10.62
N ILE A 496 15.28 5.26 -10.75
CA ILE A 496 15.45 6.13 -9.61
C ILE A 496 14.15 6.89 -9.31
N TYR A 497 13.67 6.79 -8.08
CA TYR A 497 12.64 7.64 -7.50
C TYR A 497 13.30 8.51 -6.42
N ASN A 498 14.12 9.45 -6.88
CA ASN A 498 15.01 10.23 -6.00
C ASN A 498 14.23 11.18 -5.09
N GLY A 499 13.11 11.72 -5.56
CA GLY A 499 12.18 12.50 -4.74
C GLY A 499 11.54 11.65 -3.64
N ALA A 500 11.11 10.43 -3.96
CA ALA A 500 10.62 9.48 -2.98
C ALA A 500 11.74 8.91 -2.09
N GLY A 501 12.97 8.91 -2.58
CA GLY A 501 14.15 8.47 -1.84
C GLY A 501 14.36 6.96 -1.87
N PHE A 502 14.06 6.27 -2.97
CA PHE A 502 14.38 4.86 -3.15
C PHE A 502 14.69 4.52 -4.61
N VAL A 503 15.36 3.38 -4.81
CA VAL A 503 15.61 2.81 -6.13
C VAL A 503 14.61 1.68 -6.37
N THR A 504 13.84 1.75 -7.46
CA THR A 504 12.94 0.68 -7.87
C THR A 504 13.70 -0.36 -8.69
N VAL A 505 13.60 -1.63 -8.29
CA VAL A 505 14.27 -2.78 -8.91
C VAL A 505 13.24 -3.65 -9.61
N LEU A 506 13.30 -3.74 -10.93
CA LEU A 506 12.29 -4.44 -11.74
C LEU A 506 12.74 -5.88 -12.02
N LEU A 507 12.05 -6.86 -11.42
CA LEU A 507 12.27 -8.30 -11.67
C LEU A 507 11.39 -8.84 -12.80
N GLY A 508 10.48 -8.05 -13.35
CA GLY A 508 9.56 -8.45 -14.41
C GLY A 508 8.96 -7.26 -15.13
N ASP A 509 8.06 -7.52 -16.05
CA ASP A 509 7.29 -6.48 -16.74
C ASP A 509 6.24 -5.91 -15.77
N ILE A 510 6.56 -4.80 -15.15
CA ILE A 510 5.70 -4.11 -14.21
C ILE A 510 4.84 -3.10 -14.94
N MET A 511 3.54 -3.33 -14.90
CA MET A 511 2.57 -2.48 -15.56
C MET A 511 2.21 -1.28 -14.68
N THR A 512 2.65 -0.10 -15.09
CA THR A 512 2.36 1.16 -14.39
C THR A 512 1.08 1.84 -14.90
N MET A 513 0.54 1.41 -16.05
CA MET A 513 -0.76 1.82 -16.58
C MET A 513 -1.61 0.58 -16.86
N PRO A 514 -2.46 0.15 -15.89
CA PRO A 514 -3.39 -0.97 -16.10
C PRO A 514 -4.39 -0.66 -17.22
N GLY A 515 -4.89 -1.68 -17.88
CA GLY A 515 -6.02 -1.55 -18.79
C GLY A 515 -7.31 -2.04 -18.13
N LEU A 516 -8.45 -1.59 -18.62
CA LEU A 516 -9.73 -2.16 -18.23
C LEU A 516 -9.78 -3.65 -18.62
N SER A 517 -10.47 -4.46 -17.80
CA SER A 517 -10.72 -5.88 -18.08
C SER A 517 -11.76 -6.05 -19.18
N ARG A 518 -12.01 -7.29 -19.57
CA ARG A 518 -13.05 -7.61 -20.57
C ARG A 518 -14.47 -7.24 -20.09
N LYS A 519 -14.69 -7.31 -18.76
CA LYS A 519 -15.92 -6.91 -18.08
C LYS A 519 -15.51 -6.08 -16.86
N PRO A 520 -15.32 -4.77 -17.03
CA PRO A 520 -14.92 -3.91 -15.94
C PRO A 520 -16.13 -3.49 -15.08
N ASN A 521 -15.88 -3.11 -13.83
CA ASN A 521 -16.92 -2.65 -12.91
C ASN A 521 -17.68 -1.42 -13.44
N CYS A 522 -17.04 -0.59 -14.26
CA CYS A 522 -17.71 0.59 -14.85
C CYS A 522 -18.90 0.26 -15.77
N GLU A 523 -19.04 -0.99 -16.20
CA GLU A 523 -20.26 -1.46 -16.93
C GLU A 523 -21.44 -1.72 -16.00
N LEU A 524 -21.22 -1.83 -14.69
CA LEU A 524 -22.21 -2.20 -13.68
C LEU A 524 -22.59 -1.03 -12.77
N ILE A 525 -21.64 -0.13 -12.48
CA ILE A 525 -21.85 1.01 -11.60
C ILE A 525 -22.81 2.00 -12.29
N ASP A 526 -23.86 2.40 -11.58
CA ASP A 526 -24.88 3.31 -12.09
C ASP A 526 -25.43 4.21 -10.97
N VAL A 527 -26.26 5.18 -11.33
CA VAL A 527 -27.02 6.01 -10.40
C VAL A 527 -28.50 5.77 -10.64
N ILE A 528 -29.18 5.15 -9.67
CA ILE A 528 -30.60 4.86 -9.71
C ILE A 528 -31.30 5.63 -8.58
N ASP A 529 -32.31 6.41 -8.90
CA ASP A 529 -33.07 7.25 -7.94
C ASP A 529 -32.17 8.19 -7.10
N GLY A 530 -31.04 8.63 -7.68
CA GLY A 530 -30.08 9.51 -7.02
C GLY A 530 -29.06 8.78 -6.14
N GLU A 531 -29.09 7.46 -6.08
CA GLU A 531 -28.16 6.63 -5.33
C GLU A 531 -27.22 5.84 -6.25
N ILE A 532 -25.93 5.79 -5.89
CA ILE A 532 -24.94 4.99 -6.63
C ILE A 532 -25.18 3.51 -6.33
N VAL A 533 -25.25 2.68 -7.36
CA VAL A 533 -25.42 1.22 -7.22
C VAL A 533 -24.22 0.48 -7.77
N ASN A 534 -23.98 -0.75 -7.27
CA ASN A 534 -22.92 -1.66 -7.70
C ASN A 534 -21.47 -1.11 -7.49
N LEU A 535 -21.30 -0.06 -6.70
CA LEU A 535 -20.00 0.35 -6.20
C LEU A 535 -19.58 -0.58 -5.05
N SER A 536 -18.35 -1.12 -5.08
CA SER A 536 -17.85 -2.10 -4.11
C SER A 536 -16.46 -1.71 -3.59
#